data_a380b1bb9eecacc4217679e9bd301ac5
#
_entry.id   a380b1bb9eecacc4217679e9bd301ac5
#
_cell.length_a   1.000
_cell.length_b   1.000
_cell.length_c   1.000
_cell.angle_alpha   90.00
_cell.angle_beta   90.00
_cell.angle_gamma   90.00
#
_symmetry.space_group_name_H-M   'P 1'
#
loop_
_entity.id
_entity.type
_entity.pdbx_description
1 polymer ?
#
loop_
_entity_poly.entity_id
_entity_poly.type
_entity_poly.pdbx_seq_one_letter_code
_entity_poly.pdbx_strand_id
1 'polypeptide(L)'
;MRYNLEECSKFYAGKRVLVTGHTGFKGTWLCRILMLAGAEVTGYSLNPPTEPSVYGLLDIRDLAKLRRVFEETQPEIVLHLAAQPIVRDSYREPVYTYETNVMGTVNLLECVRLTPSVKSVLNVTTDKVYENREWEYGYRECDPLDGYDPYSNSKSCSELVTHSYKKSFFQERDCAVSTARAGNVIGGGDFANDRIIPDSVRAMEAGKQIGVRNPYSTRPFQHVLEPLFVYLQIAQRQYENPDFQGYY
;
A
#
# COMPACT_ATOMS: atom_id res chain seq x y z
N MET A 1 0.98 -2.09 -25.07
CA MET A 1 0.47 -3.41 -24.62
C MET A 1 -0.06 -3.20 -23.19
N ARG A 2 -1.30 -3.56 -22.89
CA ARG A 2 -1.83 -3.40 -21.53
C ARG A 2 -1.34 -4.55 -20.68
N TYR A 3 -0.72 -4.25 -19.54
CA TYR A 3 -0.34 -5.23 -18.53
C TYR A 3 -1.60 -5.93 -17.99
N ASN A 4 -1.63 -7.25 -18.01
CA ASN A 4 -2.80 -8.06 -17.68
C ASN A 4 -2.41 -9.32 -16.89
N LEU A 5 -3.38 -10.17 -16.56
CA LEU A 5 -3.14 -11.37 -15.76
C LEU A 5 -2.17 -12.36 -16.43
N GLU A 6 -2.18 -12.47 -17.76
CA GLU A 6 -1.26 -13.33 -18.50
C GLU A 6 0.20 -12.87 -18.36
N GLU A 7 0.44 -11.55 -18.49
CA GLU A 7 1.77 -10.96 -18.26
C GLU A 7 2.21 -11.12 -16.79
N CYS A 8 1.29 -10.93 -15.84
CA CYS A 8 1.53 -11.22 -14.43
C CYS A 8 1.98 -12.69 -14.24
N SER A 9 1.25 -13.64 -14.81
CA SER A 9 1.53 -15.07 -14.63
C SER A 9 2.90 -15.47 -15.18
N LYS A 10 3.35 -14.87 -16.28
CA LYS A 10 4.68 -15.12 -16.85
C LYS A 10 5.81 -14.75 -15.88
N PHE A 11 5.61 -13.71 -15.07
CA PHE A 11 6.63 -13.22 -14.16
C PHE A 11 6.45 -13.75 -12.73
N TYR A 12 5.22 -13.68 -12.19
CA TYR A 12 4.96 -13.95 -10.77
C TYR A 12 4.90 -15.43 -10.40
N ALA A 13 4.77 -16.35 -11.37
CA ALA A 13 4.74 -17.79 -11.10
C ALA A 13 5.98 -18.24 -10.28
N GLY A 14 5.73 -18.81 -9.10
CA GLY A 14 6.78 -19.27 -8.17
C GLY A 14 7.56 -18.15 -7.45
N LYS A 15 7.21 -16.86 -7.60
CA LYS A 15 7.82 -15.76 -6.84
C LYS A 15 7.25 -15.71 -5.41
N ARG A 16 8.13 -15.55 -4.43
CA ARG A 16 7.76 -15.33 -3.03
C ARG A 16 7.44 -13.85 -2.81
N VAL A 17 6.16 -13.56 -2.58
CA VAL A 17 5.65 -12.20 -2.46
C VAL A 17 5.06 -11.99 -1.06
N LEU A 18 5.59 -11.01 -0.31
CA LEU A 18 5.03 -10.57 0.95
C LEU A 18 4.10 -9.38 0.72
N VAL A 19 2.84 -9.51 1.16
CA VAL A 19 1.84 -8.44 1.09
C VAL A 19 1.43 -8.03 2.50
N THR A 20 1.79 -6.83 2.93
CA THR A 20 1.28 -6.29 4.19
C THR A 20 -0.06 -5.60 3.99
N GLY A 21 -0.97 -5.69 4.97
CA GLY A 21 -2.34 -5.20 4.81
C GLY A 21 -3.18 -6.06 3.87
N HIS A 22 -2.85 -7.34 3.74
CA HIS A 22 -3.46 -8.29 2.80
C HIS A 22 -4.96 -8.53 3.01
N THR A 23 -5.50 -8.30 4.21
CA THR A 23 -6.93 -8.43 4.52
C THR A 23 -7.74 -7.16 4.24
N GLY A 24 -7.07 -6.05 3.94
CA GLY A 24 -7.72 -4.80 3.54
C GLY A 24 -8.29 -4.88 2.11
N PHE A 25 -9.11 -3.89 1.73
CA PHE A 25 -9.77 -3.84 0.43
C PHE A 25 -8.81 -4.08 -0.75
N LYS A 26 -7.78 -3.25 -0.91
CA LYS A 26 -6.78 -3.41 -1.98
C LYS A 26 -5.94 -4.68 -1.80
N GLY A 27 -5.58 -5.01 -0.56
CA GLY A 27 -4.76 -6.19 -0.25
C GLY A 27 -5.42 -7.50 -0.65
N THR A 28 -6.72 -7.65 -0.39
CA THR A 28 -7.49 -8.84 -0.76
C THR A 28 -7.52 -9.05 -2.28
N TRP A 29 -7.78 -8.00 -3.06
CA TRP A 29 -7.71 -8.06 -4.52
C TRP A 29 -6.31 -8.40 -5.02
N LEU A 30 -5.29 -7.77 -4.46
CA LEU A 30 -3.89 -7.98 -4.83
C LEU A 30 -3.45 -9.42 -4.59
N CYS A 31 -3.77 -9.99 -3.41
CA CYS A 31 -3.47 -11.39 -3.11
C CYS A 31 -4.17 -12.34 -4.09
N ARG A 32 -5.43 -12.09 -4.43
CA ARG A 32 -6.15 -12.90 -5.43
C ARG A 32 -5.49 -12.87 -6.80
N ILE A 33 -5.08 -11.70 -7.27
CA ILE A 33 -4.38 -11.57 -8.56
C ILE A 33 -3.05 -12.34 -8.52
N LEU A 34 -2.25 -12.16 -7.46
CA LEU A 34 -0.97 -12.85 -7.29
C LEU A 34 -1.12 -14.37 -7.21
N MET A 35 -2.10 -14.87 -6.47
CA MET A 35 -2.40 -16.31 -6.40
C MET A 35 -2.83 -16.87 -7.77
N LEU A 36 -3.68 -16.16 -8.51
CA LEU A 36 -4.07 -16.52 -9.88
C LEU A 36 -2.88 -16.48 -10.85
N ALA A 37 -1.90 -15.62 -10.59
CA ALA A 37 -0.65 -15.55 -11.34
C ALA A 37 0.38 -16.62 -10.92
N GLY A 38 0.06 -17.47 -9.94
CA GLY A 38 0.93 -18.57 -9.48
C GLY A 38 2.04 -18.15 -8.52
N ALA A 39 1.94 -16.98 -7.88
CA ALA A 39 2.88 -16.54 -6.86
C ALA A 39 2.70 -17.27 -5.52
N GLU A 40 3.79 -17.41 -4.77
CA GLU A 40 3.79 -17.86 -3.38
C GLU A 40 3.55 -16.63 -2.48
N VAL A 41 2.30 -16.43 -2.04
CA VAL A 41 1.88 -15.22 -1.33
C VAL A 41 1.90 -15.43 0.18
N THR A 42 2.68 -14.58 0.88
CA THR A 42 2.61 -14.44 2.33
C THR A 42 1.87 -13.16 2.69
N GLY A 43 0.80 -13.27 3.47
CA GLY A 43 0.03 -12.13 3.96
C GLY A 43 0.43 -11.73 5.38
N TYR A 44 0.55 -10.42 5.65
CA TYR A 44 0.83 -9.85 6.97
C TYR A 44 -0.21 -8.79 7.33
N SER A 45 -1.04 -8.99 8.37
CA SER A 45 -2.13 -8.09 8.74
C SER A 45 -2.60 -8.30 10.17
N LEU A 46 -3.17 -7.25 10.77
CA LEU A 46 -3.80 -7.28 12.12
C LEU A 46 -4.97 -8.27 12.23
N ASN A 47 -5.80 -8.34 11.19
CA ASN A 47 -6.97 -9.19 11.16
C ASN A 47 -6.78 -10.26 10.07
N PRO A 48 -6.23 -11.43 10.42
CA PRO A 48 -6.18 -12.53 9.46
C PRO A 48 -7.61 -12.92 9.08
N PRO A 49 -7.84 -13.41 7.86
CA PRO A 49 -9.10 -14.05 7.52
C PRO A 49 -9.37 -15.20 8.50
N THR A 50 -10.62 -15.60 8.65
CA THR A 50 -11.10 -16.62 9.59
C THR A 50 -10.42 -17.99 9.46
N GLU A 51 -9.65 -18.22 8.43
CA GLU A 51 -8.72 -19.35 8.31
C GLU A 51 -7.41 -19.03 9.04
N PRO A 52 -6.87 -19.96 9.84
CA PRO A 52 -5.67 -19.69 10.64
C PRO A 52 -4.49 -19.34 9.72
N SER A 53 -4.11 -18.08 9.66
CA SER A 53 -2.78 -17.76 9.18
C SER A 53 -1.79 -18.36 10.18
N VAL A 54 -0.78 -19.02 9.68
CA VAL A 54 0.26 -19.69 10.50
C VAL A 54 0.89 -18.75 11.54
N TYR A 55 0.73 -17.43 11.37
CA TYR A 55 1.37 -16.39 12.18
C TYR A 55 0.44 -15.62 13.14
N GLY A 56 -0.88 -15.85 13.14
CA GLY A 56 -1.84 -15.14 14.01
C GLY A 56 -1.99 -13.65 13.68
N LEU A 57 -2.27 -12.83 14.71
CA LEU A 57 -2.36 -11.36 14.58
C LEU A 57 -0.97 -10.75 14.37
N LEU A 58 -0.78 -10.08 13.23
CA LEU A 58 0.49 -9.53 12.81
C LEU A 58 0.42 -8.00 12.67
N ASP A 59 0.85 -7.32 13.72
CA ASP A 59 0.93 -5.85 13.77
C ASP A 59 2.22 -5.36 13.12
N ILE A 60 2.14 -4.46 12.16
CA ILE A 60 3.29 -3.86 11.48
C ILE A 60 4.19 -3.06 12.44
N ARG A 61 3.69 -2.70 13.62
CA ARG A 61 4.44 -2.04 14.69
C ARG A 61 5.32 -3.00 15.48
N ASP A 62 5.05 -4.31 15.41
CA ASP A 62 5.85 -5.35 16.06
C ASP A 62 7.01 -5.79 15.16
N LEU A 63 8.15 -5.10 15.31
CA LEU A 63 9.36 -5.39 14.53
C LEU A 63 9.83 -6.84 14.70
N ALA A 64 9.74 -7.41 15.91
CA ALA A 64 10.24 -8.77 16.17
C ALA A 64 9.44 -9.83 15.39
N LYS A 65 8.11 -9.72 15.41
CA LYS A 65 7.25 -10.61 14.61
C LYS A 65 7.43 -10.41 13.12
N LEU A 66 7.52 -9.16 12.66
CA LEU A 66 7.73 -8.86 11.24
C LEU A 66 9.05 -9.45 10.75
N ARG A 67 10.12 -9.28 11.52
CA ARG A 67 11.45 -9.84 11.22
C ARG A 67 11.41 -11.36 11.11
N ARG A 68 10.75 -12.03 12.04
CA ARG A 68 10.58 -13.49 12.00
C ARG A 68 9.89 -13.94 10.70
N VAL A 69 8.84 -13.24 10.24
CA VAL A 69 8.17 -13.57 8.97
C VAL A 69 9.12 -13.41 7.79
N PHE A 70 9.94 -12.35 7.74
CA PHE A 70 10.95 -12.19 6.70
C PHE A 70 12.02 -13.30 6.72
N GLU A 71 12.47 -13.69 7.90
CA GLU A 71 13.45 -14.77 8.08
C GLU A 71 12.91 -16.13 7.61
N GLU A 72 11.64 -16.44 7.89
CA GLU A 72 11.00 -17.71 7.54
C GLU A 72 10.58 -17.76 6.06
N THR A 73 10.10 -16.65 5.49
CA THR A 73 9.52 -16.66 4.13
C THR A 73 10.50 -16.21 3.05
N GLN A 74 11.57 -15.52 3.41
CA GLN A 74 12.59 -15.03 2.47
C GLN A 74 11.98 -14.38 1.21
N PRO A 75 11.12 -13.35 1.34
CA PRO A 75 10.40 -12.80 0.20
C PRO A 75 11.36 -12.18 -0.82
N GLU A 76 11.00 -12.27 -2.10
CA GLU A 76 11.72 -11.63 -3.21
C GLU A 76 11.10 -10.26 -3.54
N ILE A 77 9.78 -10.15 -3.33
CA ILE A 77 8.99 -8.94 -3.62
C ILE A 77 8.17 -8.59 -2.39
N VAL A 78 8.17 -7.31 -2.01
CA VAL A 78 7.40 -6.79 -0.88
C VAL A 78 6.45 -5.69 -1.34
N LEU A 79 5.16 -5.89 -1.12
CA LEU A 79 4.10 -4.92 -1.41
C LEU A 79 3.51 -4.42 -0.09
N HIS A 80 3.83 -3.19 0.28
CA HIS A 80 3.46 -2.61 1.58
C HIS A 80 2.18 -1.79 1.46
N LEU A 81 1.05 -2.40 1.90
CA LEU A 81 -0.27 -1.77 1.93
C LEU A 81 -0.82 -1.57 3.34
N ALA A 82 -0.14 -2.12 4.37
CA ALA A 82 -0.58 -1.96 5.76
C ALA A 82 -0.56 -0.49 6.17
N ALA A 83 -1.68 0.00 6.65
CA ALA A 83 -1.82 1.38 7.13
C ALA A 83 -3.09 1.54 8.00
N GLN A 84 -3.13 2.57 8.80
CA GLN A 84 -4.38 3.18 9.26
C GLN A 84 -4.83 4.16 8.16
N PRO A 85 -5.90 3.86 7.36
CA PRO A 85 -6.19 4.61 6.13
C PRO A 85 -7.32 5.63 6.27
N ILE A 86 -7.94 5.78 7.44
CA ILE A 86 -9.14 6.58 7.64
C ILE A 86 -8.78 7.94 8.23
N VAL A 87 -9.04 9.01 7.47
CA VAL A 87 -8.74 10.39 7.88
C VAL A 87 -9.42 10.75 9.20
N ARG A 88 -10.71 10.42 9.39
CA ARG A 88 -11.42 10.74 10.64
C ARG A 88 -10.84 10.04 11.87
N ASP A 89 -10.43 8.80 11.71
CA ASP A 89 -9.81 8.05 12.79
C ASP A 89 -8.42 8.60 13.12
N SER A 90 -7.70 9.16 12.14
CA SER A 90 -6.41 9.80 12.39
C SER A 90 -6.51 11.04 13.30
N TYR A 91 -7.64 11.74 13.29
CA TYR A 91 -7.89 12.83 14.25
C TYR A 91 -8.23 12.32 15.65
N ARG A 92 -8.84 11.14 15.77
CA ARG A 92 -9.18 10.54 17.07
C ARG A 92 -7.97 9.87 17.71
N GLU A 93 -7.16 9.20 16.87
CA GLU A 93 -6.02 8.38 17.28
C GLU A 93 -4.74 8.74 16.49
N PRO A 94 -4.24 9.98 16.64
CA PRO A 94 -3.08 10.42 15.87
C PRO A 94 -1.82 9.61 16.18
N VAL A 95 -1.57 9.27 17.44
CA VAL A 95 -0.40 8.46 17.84
C VAL A 95 -0.43 7.10 17.14
N TYR A 96 -1.55 6.38 17.22
CA TYR A 96 -1.72 5.10 16.52
C TYR A 96 -1.52 5.23 15.02
N THR A 97 -1.98 6.34 14.43
CA THR A 97 -1.81 6.61 12.98
C THR A 97 -0.34 6.75 12.61
N TYR A 98 0.43 7.54 13.37
CA TYR A 98 1.87 7.70 13.11
C TYR A 98 2.66 6.43 13.43
N GLU A 99 2.39 5.75 14.52
CA GLU A 99 3.00 4.46 14.84
C GLU A 99 2.80 3.44 13.72
N THR A 100 1.58 3.34 13.20
CA THR A 100 1.25 2.39 12.13
C THR A 100 1.86 2.81 10.79
N ASN A 101 1.66 4.06 10.38
CA ASN A 101 2.00 4.48 9.01
C ASN A 101 3.48 4.88 8.86
N VAL A 102 4.09 5.42 9.90
CA VAL A 102 5.50 5.84 9.86
C VAL A 102 6.40 4.77 10.45
N MET A 103 6.19 4.40 11.73
CA MET A 103 7.03 3.41 12.36
C MET A 103 6.85 2.01 11.75
N GLY A 104 5.62 1.67 11.33
CA GLY A 104 5.37 0.45 10.56
C GLY A 104 6.17 0.40 9.26
N THR A 105 6.29 1.52 8.54
CA THR A 105 7.14 1.63 7.34
C THR A 105 8.62 1.49 7.70
N VAL A 106 9.08 2.12 8.79
CA VAL A 106 10.46 1.95 9.30
C VAL A 106 10.75 0.48 9.58
N ASN A 107 9.88 -0.19 10.32
CA ASN A 107 10.02 -1.61 10.67
C ASN A 107 10.11 -2.49 9.42
N LEU A 108 9.25 -2.24 8.43
CA LEU A 108 9.29 -2.98 7.17
C LEU A 108 10.61 -2.78 6.44
N LEU A 109 11.04 -1.54 6.26
CA LEU A 109 12.27 -1.22 5.53
C LEU A 109 13.51 -1.74 6.26
N GLU A 110 13.49 -1.79 7.58
CA GLU A 110 14.54 -2.43 8.37
C GLU A 110 14.60 -3.95 8.15
N CYS A 111 13.44 -4.63 8.09
CA CYS A 111 13.38 -6.05 7.73
C CYS A 111 13.90 -6.28 6.30
N VAL A 112 13.52 -5.43 5.34
CA VAL A 112 14.05 -5.47 3.96
C VAL A 112 15.57 -5.30 3.95
N ARG A 113 16.09 -4.34 4.72
CA ARG A 113 17.52 -4.08 4.82
C ARG A 113 18.31 -5.30 5.30
N LEU A 114 17.72 -6.11 6.16
CA LEU A 114 18.34 -7.30 6.76
C LEU A 114 18.07 -8.60 5.97
N THR A 115 17.26 -8.54 4.89
CA THR A 115 16.85 -9.73 4.13
C THR A 115 17.38 -9.65 2.70
N PRO A 116 18.47 -10.35 2.36
CA PRO A 116 19.11 -10.26 1.04
C PRO A 116 18.28 -10.79 -0.13
N SER A 117 17.28 -11.64 0.14
CA SER A 117 16.40 -12.19 -0.91
C SER A 117 15.48 -11.14 -1.54
N VAL A 118 15.22 -10.01 -0.85
CA VAL A 118 14.33 -8.96 -1.36
C VAL A 118 15.00 -8.16 -2.46
N LYS A 119 14.38 -8.15 -3.64
CA LYS A 119 14.80 -7.42 -4.83
C LYS A 119 13.91 -6.23 -5.18
N SER A 120 12.64 -6.29 -4.82
CA SER A 120 11.67 -5.25 -5.16
C SER A 120 10.78 -4.92 -3.98
N VAL A 121 10.66 -3.63 -3.67
CA VAL A 121 9.78 -3.10 -2.61
C VAL A 121 8.92 -1.98 -3.18
N LEU A 122 7.61 -2.08 -3.00
CA LEU A 122 6.68 -1.01 -3.30
C LEU A 122 5.91 -0.60 -2.05
N ASN A 123 6.14 0.64 -1.59
CA ASN A 123 5.38 1.25 -0.51
C ASN A 123 4.18 2.01 -1.09
N VAL A 124 2.97 1.57 -0.79
CA VAL A 124 1.73 2.20 -1.26
C VAL A 124 1.35 3.35 -0.35
N THR A 125 1.38 4.55 -0.88
CA THR A 125 1.00 5.77 -0.19
C THR A 125 -0.32 6.33 -0.73
N THR A 126 -0.46 7.63 -0.91
CA THR A 126 -1.71 8.29 -1.33
C THR A 126 -1.43 9.58 -2.09
N ASP A 127 -2.38 10.00 -2.92
CA ASP A 127 -2.41 11.33 -3.55
C ASP A 127 -2.42 12.50 -2.54
N LYS A 128 -2.77 12.23 -1.27
CA LYS A 128 -2.86 13.24 -0.19
C LYS A 128 -1.54 13.57 0.48
N VAL A 129 -0.42 13.03 -0.01
CA VAL A 129 0.92 13.32 0.53
C VAL A 129 1.43 14.71 0.20
N TYR A 130 0.87 15.35 -0.80
CA TYR A 130 1.30 16.68 -1.26
C TYR A 130 0.84 17.81 -0.34
N GLU A 131 1.62 18.89 -0.29
CA GLU A 131 1.16 20.19 0.18
C GLU A 131 -0.05 20.64 -0.66
N ASN A 132 -1.24 20.66 -0.08
CA ASN A 132 -2.45 21.03 -0.83
C ASN A 132 -2.52 22.54 -1.05
N ARG A 133 -2.30 22.98 -2.27
CA ARG A 133 -2.34 24.38 -2.69
C ARG A 133 -3.65 24.79 -3.37
N GLU A 134 -4.56 23.84 -3.59
CA GLU A 134 -5.85 24.05 -4.28
C GLU A 134 -5.72 24.82 -5.62
N TRP A 135 -4.62 24.59 -6.34
CA TRP A 135 -4.38 25.19 -7.63
C TRP A 135 -5.03 24.39 -8.79
N GLU A 136 -5.05 24.99 -10.00
CA GLU A 136 -5.71 24.40 -11.17
C GLU A 136 -4.93 23.24 -11.82
N TYR A 137 -3.68 23.02 -11.41
CA TYR A 137 -2.80 21.99 -11.99
C TYR A 137 -2.82 20.69 -11.19
N GLY A 138 -2.61 19.57 -11.90
CA GLY A 138 -2.33 18.30 -11.25
C GLY A 138 -0.97 18.31 -10.54
N TYR A 139 -0.87 17.65 -9.38
CA TYR A 139 0.40 17.50 -8.67
C TYR A 139 1.33 16.56 -9.43
N ARG A 140 2.62 16.87 -9.38
CA ARG A 140 3.70 16.07 -9.95
C ARG A 140 4.43 15.34 -8.85
N GLU A 141 5.12 14.27 -9.19
CA GLU A 141 5.87 13.45 -8.23
C GLU A 141 6.97 14.23 -7.49
N CYS A 142 7.44 15.32 -8.06
CA CYS A 142 8.47 16.20 -7.46
C CYS A 142 7.91 17.36 -6.61
N ASP A 143 6.58 17.51 -6.54
CA ASP A 143 5.97 18.58 -5.76
C ASP A 143 6.11 18.33 -4.24
N PRO A 144 6.13 19.38 -3.40
CA PRO A 144 6.38 19.27 -1.97
C PRO A 144 5.40 18.35 -1.26
N LEU A 145 5.94 17.57 -0.31
CA LEU A 145 5.18 16.66 0.54
C LEU A 145 4.88 17.33 1.87
N ASP A 146 3.62 17.64 2.11
CA ASP A 146 3.12 18.16 3.39
C ASP A 146 1.61 17.90 3.52
N GLY A 147 1.22 16.66 3.73
CA GLY A 147 -0.17 16.29 3.94
C GLY A 147 -0.76 16.99 5.17
N TYR A 148 -1.96 17.55 5.03
CA TYR A 148 -2.54 18.46 6.02
C TYR A 148 -3.05 17.76 7.29
N ASP A 149 -3.76 16.65 7.14
CA ASP A 149 -4.32 15.92 8.30
C ASP A 149 -3.35 14.84 8.80
N PRO A 150 -3.54 14.27 10.03
CA PRO A 150 -2.60 13.29 10.58
C PRO A 150 -2.40 12.05 9.69
N TYR A 151 -3.45 11.59 8.98
CA TYR A 151 -3.32 10.49 8.02
C TYR A 151 -2.44 10.91 6.83
N SER A 152 -2.79 12.02 6.19
CA SER A 152 -2.09 12.53 5.00
C SER A 152 -0.63 12.83 5.32
N ASN A 153 -0.37 13.50 6.47
CA ASN A 153 0.98 13.80 6.94
C ASN A 153 1.77 12.53 7.28
N SER A 154 1.15 11.54 7.93
CA SER A 154 1.82 10.27 8.21
C SER A 154 2.25 9.54 6.93
N LYS A 155 1.48 9.68 5.85
CA LYS A 155 1.84 9.13 4.54
C LYS A 155 2.96 9.95 3.86
N SER A 156 2.98 11.28 4.02
CA SER A 156 4.12 12.12 3.61
C SER A 156 5.40 11.70 4.35
N CYS A 157 5.31 11.47 5.67
CA CYS A 157 6.44 10.96 6.46
C CYS A 157 6.89 9.56 5.99
N SER A 158 5.94 8.67 5.65
CA SER A 158 6.26 7.34 5.09
C SER A 158 7.03 7.43 3.76
N GLU A 159 6.70 8.40 2.89
CA GLU A 159 7.47 8.72 1.68
C GLU A 159 8.91 9.16 2.03
N LEU A 160 9.05 10.11 2.97
CA LEU A 160 10.35 10.62 3.40
C LEU A 160 11.22 9.55 4.05
N VAL A 161 10.63 8.66 4.87
CA VAL A 161 11.32 7.49 5.44
C VAL A 161 11.80 6.57 4.31
N THR A 162 10.93 6.25 3.35
CA THR A 162 11.28 5.41 2.19
C THR A 162 12.43 6.02 1.38
N HIS A 163 12.39 7.32 1.15
CA HIS A 163 13.46 8.05 0.47
C HIS A 163 14.79 8.00 1.24
N SER A 164 14.75 8.18 2.56
CA SER A 164 15.92 8.11 3.41
C SER A 164 16.57 6.72 3.38
N TYR A 165 15.76 5.66 3.56
CA TYR A 165 16.25 4.27 3.50
C TYR A 165 16.84 3.93 2.12
N LYS A 166 16.16 4.33 1.04
CA LYS A 166 16.63 4.15 -0.33
C LYS A 166 18.04 4.72 -0.52
N LYS A 167 18.26 5.98 -0.10
CA LYS A 167 19.54 6.65 -0.24
C LYS A 167 20.62 6.10 0.69
N SER A 168 20.25 5.72 1.90
CA SER A 168 21.23 5.35 2.93
C SER A 168 21.65 3.88 2.89
N PHE A 169 20.76 2.98 2.40
CA PHE A 169 20.97 1.54 2.58
C PHE A 169 20.80 0.70 1.31
N PHE A 170 20.14 1.23 0.27
CA PHE A 170 19.78 0.42 -0.90
C PHE A 170 20.51 0.81 -2.20
N GLN A 171 21.36 1.86 -2.18
CA GLN A 171 22.06 2.31 -3.40
C GLN A 171 23.03 1.28 -3.98
N GLU A 172 23.67 0.48 -3.12
CA GLU A 172 24.66 -0.53 -3.51
C GLU A 172 24.11 -1.96 -3.46
N ARG A 173 22.77 -2.08 -3.34
CA ARG A 173 22.08 -3.38 -3.28
C ARG A 173 21.29 -3.66 -4.54
N ASP A 174 21.19 -4.94 -4.89
CA ASP A 174 20.24 -5.45 -5.90
C ASP A 174 18.81 -5.46 -5.33
N CYS A 175 18.34 -4.28 -4.88
CA CYS A 175 17.02 -4.10 -4.28
C CYS A 175 16.47 -2.71 -4.61
N ALA A 176 15.48 -2.67 -5.48
CA ALA A 176 14.80 -1.43 -5.84
C ALA A 176 13.64 -1.10 -4.89
N VAL A 177 13.55 0.16 -4.47
CA VAL A 177 12.51 0.64 -3.55
C VAL A 177 11.79 1.84 -4.15
N SER A 178 10.46 1.76 -4.27
CA SER A 178 9.61 2.84 -4.78
C SER A 178 8.40 3.09 -3.89
N THR A 179 7.79 4.25 -4.07
CA THR A 179 6.45 4.56 -3.55
C THR A 179 5.43 4.69 -4.69
N ALA A 180 4.17 4.44 -4.39
CA ALA A 180 3.07 4.62 -5.35
C ALA A 180 1.89 5.34 -4.69
N ARG A 181 1.48 6.45 -5.31
CA ARG A 181 0.47 7.40 -4.82
C ARG A 181 -0.82 7.20 -5.61
N ALA A 182 -1.77 6.43 -5.07
CA ALA A 182 -3.07 6.29 -5.70
C ALA A 182 -4.08 7.29 -5.16
N GLY A 183 -4.97 7.77 -6.02
CA GLY A 183 -6.14 8.57 -5.66
C GLY A 183 -7.25 7.74 -5.01
N ASN A 184 -8.49 8.14 -5.24
CA ASN A 184 -9.65 7.43 -4.72
C ASN A 184 -9.88 6.12 -5.48
N VAL A 185 -9.78 5.01 -4.79
CA VAL A 185 -9.95 3.67 -5.39
C VAL A 185 -11.31 3.11 -5.00
N ILE A 186 -12.06 2.59 -5.98
CA ILE A 186 -13.38 1.99 -5.80
C ILE A 186 -13.43 0.58 -6.37
N GLY A 187 -14.28 -0.26 -5.80
CA GLY A 187 -14.48 -1.65 -6.25
C GLY A 187 -15.24 -2.47 -5.22
N GLY A 188 -15.63 -3.67 -5.60
CA GLY A 188 -16.29 -4.60 -4.68
C GLY A 188 -15.41 -4.99 -3.50
N GLY A 189 -16.01 -5.13 -2.31
CA GLY A 189 -15.29 -5.49 -1.08
C GLY A 189 -14.71 -4.32 -0.27
N ASP A 190 -14.98 -3.07 -0.65
CA ASP A 190 -14.69 -1.92 0.21
C ASP A 190 -15.88 -1.67 1.15
N PHE A 191 -15.69 -1.97 2.43
CA PHE A 191 -16.68 -1.77 3.49
C PHE A 191 -16.28 -0.66 4.49
N ALA A 192 -15.27 0.14 4.17
CA ALA A 192 -14.81 1.18 5.07
C ALA A 192 -15.88 2.25 5.31
N ASN A 193 -15.95 2.74 6.56
CA ASN A 193 -16.79 3.87 6.92
C ASN A 193 -16.20 5.17 6.39
N ASP A 194 -17.03 6.20 6.30
CA ASP A 194 -16.65 7.55 5.88
C ASP A 194 -16.10 7.66 4.45
N ARG A 195 -16.40 6.67 3.61
CA ARG A 195 -16.14 6.70 2.17
C ARG A 195 -17.45 6.78 1.40
N ILE A 196 -17.48 7.66 0.39
CA ILE A 196 -18.73 8.00 -0.32
C ILE A 196 -19.40 6.78 -0.94
N ILE A 197 -18.67 5.88 -1.59
CA ILE A 197 -19.28 4.72 -2.26
C ILE A 197 -19.82 3.69 -1.26
N PRO A 198 -19.05 3.18 -0.28
CA PRO A 198 -19.59 2.29 0.75
C PRO A 198 -20.75 2.91 1.55
N ASP A 199 -20.65 4.20 1.91
CA ASP A 199 -21.72 4.90 2.64
C ASP A 199 -22.98 5.04 1.80
N SER A 200 -22.85 5.28 0.50
CA SER A 200 -23.99 5.35 -0.42
C SER A 200 -24.69 3.99 -0.56
N VAL A 201 -23.94 2.90 -0.67
CA VAL A 201 -24.51 1.54 -0.74
C VAL A 201 -25.27 1.23 0.54
N ARG A 202 -24.69 1.50 1.72
CA ARG A 202 -25.37 1.30 3.03
C ARG A 202 -26.64 2.15 3.14
N ALA A 203 -26.62 3.39 2.67
CA ALA A 203 -27.80 4.25 2.70
C ALA A 203 -28.92 3.70 1.80
N MET A 204 -28.58 3.25 0.59
CA MET A 204 -29.53 2.63 -0.33
C MET A 204 -30.14 1.35 0.23
N GLU A 205 -29.33 0.44 0.78
CA GLU A 205 -29.80 -0.79 1.41
C GLU A 205 -30.73 -0.52 2.62
N ALA A 206 -30.47 0.57 3.35
CA ALA A 206 -31.30 1.00 4.49
C ALA A 206 -32.52 1.85 4.08
N GLY A 207 -32.77 2.10 2.80
CA GLY A 207 -33.85 2.99 2.32
C GLY A 207 -33.68 4.44 2.75
N LYS A 208 -32.45 4.90 3.04
CA LYS A 208 -32.13 6.26 3.49
C LYS A 208 -31.61 7.13 2.34
N GLN A 209 -31.70 8.44 2.51
CA GLN A 209 -31.07 9.38 1.60
C GLN A 209 -29.55 9.29 1.66
N ILE A 210 -28.91 9.39 0.50
CA ILE A 210 -27.44 9.45 0.41
C ILE A 210 -26.97 10.84 0.84
N GLY A 211 -26.22 10.92 1.93
CA GLY A 211 -25.64 12.16 2.43
C GLY A 211 -24.31 12.47 1.75
N VAL A 212 -24.25 13.56 0.99
CA VAL A 212 -23.02 14.05 0.35
C VAL A 212 -22.51 15.26 1.15
N ARG A 213 -21.34 15.11 1.77
CA ARG A 213 -20.79 16.16 2.67
C ARG A 213 -20.20 17.36 1.93
N ASN A 214 -19.57 17.11 0.78
CA ASN A 214 -19.01 18.15 -0.08
C ASN A 214 -19.31 17.82 -1.56
N PRO A 215 -20.47 18.28 -2.07
CA PRO A 215 -20.91 17.94 -3.42
C PRO A 215 -20.08 18.58 -4.53
N TYR A 216 -19.31 19.61 -4.23
CA TYR A 216 -18.48 20.33 -5.20
C TYR A 216 -17.04 19.83 -5.26
N SER A 217 -16.67 18.87 -4.42
CA SER A 217 -15.30 18.32 -4.41
C SER A 217 -15.08 17.41 -5.61
N THR A 218 -14.08 17.69 -6.39
CA THR A 218 -13.57 16.79 -7.45
C THR A 218 -12.66 15.73 -6.83
N ARG A 219 -12.74 14.47 -7.33
CA ARG A 219 -11.93 13.35 -6.84
C ARG A 219 -11.53 12.44 -8.01
N PRO A 220 -10.26 12.00 -8.07
CA PRO A 220 -9.77 11.11 -9.12
C PRO A 220 -10.15 9.65 -8.79
N PHE A 221 -11.39 9.26 -9.10
CA PHE A 221 -11.84 7.89 -8.90
C PHE A 221 -11.26 6.95 -9.96
N GLN A 222 -10.78 5.79 -9.52
CA GLN A 222 -10.31 4.72 -10.38
C GLN A 222 -10.76 3.35 -9.84
N HIS A 223 -10.96 2.39 -10.74
CA HIS A 223 -11.30 1.03 -10.35
C HIS A 223 -10.09 0.34 -9.71
N VAL A 224 -10.33 -0.48 -8.68
CA VAL A 224 -9.27 -1.12 -7.89
C VAL A 224 -8.24 -1.90 -8.71
N LEU A 225 -8.65 -2.50 -9.81
CA LEU A 225 -7.74 -3.25 -10.68
C LEU A 225 -6.70 -2.36 -11.38
N GLU A 226 -7.03 -1.11 -11.67
CA GLU A 226 -6.09 -0.20 -12.35
C GLU A 226 -4.82 0.03 -11.53
N PRO A 227 -4.89 0.58 -10.29
CA PRO A 227 -3.68 0.78 -9.50
C PRO A 227 -3.00 -0.55 -9.13
N LEU A 228 -3.74 -1.64 -8.93
CA LEU A 228 -3.14 -2.92 -8.57
C LEU A 228 -2.27 -3.49 -9.70
N PHE A 229 -2.74 -3.45 -10.95
CA PHE A 229 -1.91 -3.87 -12.07
C PHE A 229 -0.70 -2.96 -12.30
N VAL A 230 -0.83 -1.65 -12.02
CA VAL A 230 0.31 -0.72 -12.03
C VAL A 230 1.32 -1.08 -10.93
N TYR A 231 0.87 -1.39 -9.71
CA TYR A 231 1.76 -1.81 -8.62
C TYR A 231 2.53 -3.09 -8.98
N LEU A 232 1.85 -4.06 -9.57
CA LEU A 232 2.49 -5.30 -10.02
C LEU A 232 3.50 -5.04 -11.14
N GLN A 233 3.18 -4.18 -12.10
CA GLN A 233 4.10 -3.81 -13.17
C GLN A 233 5.34 -3.07 -12.65
N ILE A 234 5.17 -2.14 -11.69
CA ILE A 234 6.30 -1.46 -11.04
C ILE A 234 7.18 -2.49 -10.33
N ALA A 235 6.59 -3.37 -9.52
CA ALA A 235 7.34 -4.35 -8.76
C ALA A 235 8.09 -5.35 -9.66
N GLN A 236 7.50 -5.77 -10.79
CA GLN A 236 8.18 -6.58 -11.79
C GLN A 236 9.37 -5.84 -12.40
N ARG A 237 9.17 -4.61 -12.88
CA ARG A 237 10.26 -3.83 -13.51
C ARG A 237 11.41 -3.56 -12.56
N GLN A 238 11.11 -3.30 -11.28
CA GLN A 238 12.11 -3.15 -10.23
C GLN A 238 12.92 -4.43 -9.99
N TYR A 239 12.23 -5.58 -10.02
CA TYR A 239 12.87 -6.88 -9.87
C TYR A 239 13.81 -7.20 -11.04
N GLU A 240 13.40 -6.84 -12.26
CA GLU A 240 14.17 -7.06 -13.51
C GLU A 240 15.30 -6.04 -13.69
N ASN A 241 15.12 -4.82 -13.18
CA ASN A 241 16.08 -3.73 -13.27
C ASN A 241 16.08 -2.88 -11.98
N PRO A 242 17.08 -3.01 -11.12
CA PRO A 242 17.18 -2.26 -9.87
C PRO A 242 17.24 -0.73 -10.04
N ASP A 243 17.65 -0.24 -11.21
CA ASP A 243 17.65 1.20 -11.51
C ASP A 243 16.24 1.75 -11.77
N PHE A 244 15.27 0.87 -12.06
CA PHE A 244 13.87 1.23 -12.20
C PHE A 244 13.24 1.45 -10.83
N GLN A 245 13.47 2.61 -10.25
CA GLN A 245 12.96 2.97 -8.93
C GLN A 245 12.60 4.45 -8.87
N GLY A 246 11.44 4.76 -8.30
CA GLY A 246 10.90 6.12 -8.32
C GLY A 246 9.79 6.38 -7.33
N TYR A 247 9.12 7.49 -7.55
CA TYR A 247 7.92 7.92 -6.85
C TYR A 247 6.83 8.05 -7.93
N TYR A 248 5.78 7.28 -7.86
CA TYR A 248 4.75 7.15 -8.90
C TYR A 248 3.37 7.56 -8.40
#